data_7718e3d211415a66842915e48f47d470
#
_entry.id   7718e3d211415a66842915e48f47d470
#
_cell.length_a   1.000
_cell.length_b   1.000
_cell.length_c   1.000
_cell.angle_alpha   90.00
_cell.angle_beta   90.00
_cell.angle_gamma   90.00
#
_symmetry.space_group_name_H-M   'P 1'
#
loop_
_entity.id
_entity.type
_entity.pdbx_description
1 polymer ?
#
loop_
_entity_poly.entity_id
_entity_poly.type
_entity_poly.pdbx_seq_one_letter_code
_entity_poly.pdbx_strand_id
1 'polypeptide(L)'
;MPSKKDDFLEQLKKQYDELNYRWSRERDKFEADLQHESADVRKEYEAKREEFRKFRKELDEKIVDLDVASDNAWEDLKDGAENAWNQMSKAFDKAAAHFKK
;
A
#
# COMPACT_ATOMS: atom_id res chain seq x y z
N MET A 1 12.47 9.78 24.97
CA MET A 1 12.86 9.92 23.57
C MET A 1 12.30 8.77 22.74
N PRO A 2 11.78 9.05 21.56
CA PRO A 2 11.34 7.95 20.70
C PRO A 2 12.51 7.05 20.31
N SER A 3 12.29 5.76 20.29
CA SER A 3 13.28 4.78 19.86
C SER A 3 13.36 4.77 18.33
N LYS A 4 14.41 4.10 17.80
CA LYS A 4 14.52 3.90 16.34
C LYS A 4 13.29 3.17 15.78
N LYS A 5 12.76 2.23 16.55
CA LYS A 5 11.53 1.51 16.21
C LYS A 5 10.36 2.48 16.07
N ASP A 6 10.19 3.37 17.05
CA ASP A 6 9.08 4.33 17.05
C ASP A 6 9.18 5.28 15.88
N ASP A 7 10.39 5.77 15.57
CA ASP A 7 10.62 6.65 14.43
C ASP A 7 10.30 5.95 13.10
N PHE A 8 10.75 4.72 12.97
CA PHE A 8 10.49 3.93 11.77
C PHE A 8 9.00 3.68 11.58
N LEU A 9 8.31 3.28 12.66
CA LEU A 9 6.87 3.03 12.62
C LEU A 9 6.08 4.29 12.29
N GLU A 10 6.45 5.42 12.89
CA GLU A 10 5.77 6.69 12.63
C GLU A 10 5.85 7.05 11.15
N GLN A 11 7.03 6.96 10.57
CA GLN A 11 7.23 7.26 9.15
C GLN A 11 6.50 6.28 8.26
N LEU A 12 6.56 4.99 8.59
CA LEU A 12 5.91 3.95 7.80
C LEU A 12 4.40 4.13 7.81
N LYS A 13 3.82 4.39 8.98
CA LYS A 13 2.37 4.64 9.12
C LYS A 13 1.95 5.86 8.34
N LYS A 14 2.74 6.92 8.38
CA LYS A 14 2.47 8.15 7.64
C LYS A 14 2.47 7.89 6.13
N GLN A 15 3.49 7.20 5.63
CA GLN A 15 3.57 6.85 4.21
C GLN A 15 2.42 5.95 3.80
N TYR A 16 2.07 4.99 4.65
CA TYR A 16 0.96 4.08 4.42
C TYR A 16 -0.37 4.85 4.30
N ASP A 17 -0.62 5.78 5.21
CA ASP A 17 -1.84 6.59 5.19
C ASP A 17 -1.90 7.49 3.97
N GLU A 18 -0.79 8.11 3.60
CA GLU A 18 -0.71 8.95 2.41
C GLU A 18 -0.98 8.16 1.14
N LEU A 19 -0.41 6.97 1.04
CA LEU A 19 -0.61 6.12 -0.14
C LEU A 19 -2.05 5.62 -0.22
N ASN A 20 -2.66 5.26 0.91
CA ASN A 20 -4.07 4.88 0.95
C ASN A 20 -4.98 6.03 0.52
N TYR A 21 -4.66 7.25 0.94
CA TYR A 21 -5.42 8.43 0.54
C TYR A 21 -5.32 8.65 -0.98
N ARG A 22 -4.10 8.58 -1.52
CA ARG A 22 -3.88 8.72 -2.96
C ARG A 22 -4.59 7.63 -3.75
N TRP A 23 -4.53 6.40 -3.24
CA TRP A 23 -5.23 5.28 -3.87
C TRP A 23 -6.74 5.53 -3.92
N SER A 24 -7.32 5.97 -2.80
CA SER A 24 -8.76 6.26 -2.73
C SER A 24 -9.18 7.31 -3.74
N ARG A 25 -8.38 8.36 -3.90
CA ARG A 25 -8.68 9.42 -4.86
C ARG A 25 -8.60 8.92 -6.30
N GLU A 26 -7.55 8.20 -6.65
CA GLU A 26 -7.38 7.66 -8.00
C GLU A 26 -8.46 6.63 -8.31
N ARG A 27 -8.76 5.78 -7.34
CA ARG A 27 -9.82 4.77 -7.46
C ARG A 27 -11.17 5.42 -7.74
N ASP A 28 -11.52 6.42 -6.97
CA ASP A 28 -12.82 7.09 -7.11
C ASP A 28 -12.96 7.74 -8.49
N LYS A 29 -11.90 8.38 -8.97
CA LYS A 29 -11.90 8.97 -10.31
C LYS A 29 -12.07 7.92 -11.39
N PHE A 30 -11.32 6.83 -11.29
CA PHE A 30 -11.37 5.78 -12.29
C PHE A 30 -12.70 5.04 -12.27
N GLU A 31 -13.20 4.71 -11.09
CA GLU A 31 -14.48 4.00 -10.96
C GLU A 31 -15.66 4.82 -11.46
N ALA A 32 -15.58 6.16 -11.34
CA ALA A 32 -16.61 7.04 -11.91
C ALA A 32 -16.72 6.90 -13.43
N ASP A 33 -15.60 6.63 -14.12
CA ASP A 33 -15.55 6.50 -15.57
C ASP A 33 -15.62 5.03 -16.03
N LEU A 34 -15.62 4.09 -15.10
CA LEU A 34 -15.48 2.67 -15.41
C LEU A 34 -16.61 2.12 -16.28
N GLN A 35 -17.82 2.66 -16.11
CA GLN A 35 -18.98 2.24 -16.90
C GLN A 35 -18.82 2.53 -18.39
N HIS A 36 -17.95 3.46 -18.75
CA HIS A 36 -17.67 3.84 -20.14
C HIS A 36 -16.51 3.05 -20.73
N GLU A 37 -15.90 2.16 -19.95
CA GLU A 37 -14.73 1.41 -20.36
C GLU A 37 -15.10 0.02 -20.87
N SER A 38 -14.22 -0.54 -21.69
CA SER A 38 -14.40 -1.90 -22.19
C SER A 38 -14.29 -2.95 -21.08
N ALA A 39 -14.79 -4.16 -21.35
CA ALA A 39 -14.70 -5.27 -20.41
C ALA A 39 -13.24 -5.61 -20.08
N ASP A 40 -12.34 -5.51 -21.07
CA ASP A 40 -10.92 -5.80 -20.86
C ASP A 40 -10.27 -4.78 -19.92
N VAL A 41 -10.59 -3.50 -20.07
CA VAL A 41 -10.09 -2.46 -19.18
C VAL A 41 -10.61 -2.66 -17.76
N ARG A 42 -11.87 -3.04 -17.61
CA ARG A 42 -12.44 -3.32 -16.29
C ARG A 42 -11.72 -4.49 -15.61
N LYS A 43 -11.43 -5.55 -16.34
CA LYS A 43 -10.71 -6.71 -15.80
C LYS A 43 -9.31 -6.33 -15.35
N GLU A 44 -8.61 -5.53 -16.15
CA GLU A 44 -7.27 -5.06 -15.79
C GLU A 44 -7.32 -4.21 -14.52
N TYR A 45 -8.31 -3.34 -14.41
CA TYR A 45 -8.50 -2.53 -13.21
C TYR A 45 -8.73 -3.41 -11.99
N GLU A 46 -9.64 -4.40 -12.10
CA GLU A 46 -9.93 -5.30 -11.00
C GLU A 46 -8.69 -6.07 -10.55
N ALA A 47 -7.87 -6.53 -11.50
CA ALA A 47 -6.63 -7.22 -11.20
C ALA A 47 -5.65 -6.32 -10.45
N LYS A 48 -5.50 -5.06 -10.90
CA LYS A 48 -4.63 -4.08 -10.24
C LYS A 48 -5.12 -3.74 -8.85
N ARG A 49 -6.44 -3.61 -8.69
CA ARG A 49 -7.05 -3.33 -7.39
C ARG A 49 -6.80 -4.48 -6.41
N GLU A 50 -6.97 -5.72 -6.85
CA GLU A 50 -6.73 -6.88 -6.00
C GLU A 50 -5.26 -7.00 -5.61
N GLU A 51 -4.35 -6.75 -6.55
CA GLU A 51 -2.92 -6.75 -6.26
C GLU A 51 -2.57 -5.69 -5.20
N PHE A 52 -3.08 -4.47 -5.36
CA PHE A 52 -2.86 -3.40 -4.39
C PHE A 52 -3.42 -3.78 -3.01
N ARG A 53 -4.62 -4.31 -2.97
CA ARG A 53 -5.27 -4.73 -1.71
C ARG A 53 -4.48 -5.81 -1.00
N LYS A 54 -3.93 -6.76 -1.76
CA LYS A 54 -3.11 -7.84 -1.22
C LYS A 54 -1.88 -7.27 -0.51
N PHE A 55 -1.14 -6.40 -1.18
CA PHE A 55 0.07 -5.81 -0.60
C PHE A 55 -0.26 -4.85 0.54
N ARG A 56 -1.39 -4.15 0.45
CA ARG A 56 -1.86 -3.30 1.54
C ARG A 56 -2.12 -4.11 2.80
N LYS A 57 -2.77 -5.25 2.65
CA LYS A 57 -3.05 -6.15 3.77
C LYS A 57 -1.76 -6.69 4.37
N GLU A 58 -0.82 -7.12 3.53
CA GLU A 58 0.48 -7.61 3.98
C GLU A 58 1.23 -6.54 4.79
N LEU A 59 1.24 -5.31 4.28
CA LEU A 59 1.90 -4.22 4.99
C LEU A 59 1.21 -3.90 6.31
N ASP A 60 -0.12 -3.89 6.34
CA ASP A 60 -0.89 -3.66 7.55
C ASP A 60 -0.53 -4.71 8.63
N GLU A 61 -0.44 -5.97 8.24
CA GLU A 61 -0.02 -7.05 9.14
C GLU A 61 1.40 -6.84 9.66
N LYS A 62 2.32 -6.39 8.80
CA LYS A 62 3.70 -6.10 9.19
C LYS A 62 3.78 -4.92 10.15
N ILE A 63 2.94 -3.90 9.95
CA ILE A 63 2.88 -2.75 10.86
C ILE A 63 2.42 -3.21 12.24
N VAL A 64 1.40 -4.08 12.31
CA VAL A 64 0.92 -4.62 13.58
C VAL A 64 2.04 -5.44 14.25
N ASP A 65 2.73 -6.29 13.51
CA ASP A 65 3.83 -7.10 14.04
C ASP A 65 4.94 -6.22 14.61
N LEU A 66 5.29 -5.15 13.90
CA LEU A 66 6.30 -4.20 14.38
C LEU A 66 5.85 -3.47 15.63
N ASP A 67 4.57 -3.09 15.68
CA ASP A 67 4.01 -2.33 16.79
C ASP A 67 4.11 -3.10 18.11
N VAL A 68 3.94 -4.42 18.06
CA VAL A 68 4.01 -5.28 19.24
C VAL A 68 5.39 -5.89 19.47
N ALA A 69 6.34 -5.68 18.57
CA ALA A 69 7.68 -6.26 18.68
C ALA A 69 8.48 -5.58 19.79
N SER A 70 9.36 -6.36 20.43
CA SER A 70 10.30 -5.80 21.40
C SER A 70 11.37 -4.96 20.69
N ASP A 71 12.10 -4.17 21.46
CA ASP A 71 13.17 -3.32 20.95
C ASP A 71 14.28 -4.11 20.24
N ASN A 72 14.39 -5.39 20.54
CA ASN A 72 15.39 -6.26 19.89
C ASN A 72 14.84 -6.98 18.66
N ALA A 73 13.54 -7.25 18.65
CA ALA A 73 12.91 -8.05 17.59
C ALA A 73 12.52 -7.23 16.37
N TRP A 74 12.29 -5.91 16.53
CA TRP A 74 11.77 -5.08 15.43
C TRP A 74 12.74 -5.00 14.25
N GLU A 75 14.04 -5.03 14.49
CA GLU A 75 15.03 -4.96 13.42
C GLU A 75 14.92 -6.14 12.47
N ASP A 76 14.58 -7.32 13.01
CA ASP A 76 14.38 -8.52 12.19
C ASP A 76 13.11 -8.39 11.32
N LEU A 77 12.11 -7.65 11.79
CA LEU A 77 10.85 -7.46 11.09
C LEU A 77 10.88 -6.28 10.12
N LYS A 78 11.82 -5.36 10.30
CA LYS A 78 11.93 -4.14 9.52
C LYS A 78 12.04 -4.41 8.03
N ASP A 79 12.91 -5.33 7.64
CA ASP A 79 13.15 -5.64 6.22
C ASP A 79 11.88 -6.16 5.55
N GLY A 80 11.13 -7.00 6.27
CA GLY A 80 9.85 -7.50 5.76
C GLY A 80 8.83 -6.38 5.54
N ALA A 81 8.77 -5.43 6.46
CA ALA A 81 7.88 -4.28 6.35
C ALA A 81 8.29 -3.36 5.20
N GLU A 82 9.58 -3.09 5.03
CA GLU A 82 10.09 -2.29 3.91
C GLU A 82 9.78 -2.96 2.58
N ASN A 83 9.93 -4.27 2.51
CA ASN A 83 9.64 -5.05 1.32
C ASN A 83 8.15 -4.97 0.97
N ALA A 84 7.28 -5.13 1.96
CA ALA A 84 5.84 -5.02 1.76
C ALA A 84 5.45 -3.62 1.30
N TRP A 85 6.07 -2.58 1.88
CA TRP A 85 5.88 -1.20 1.44
C TRP A 85 6.26 -1.01 -0.02
N ASN A 86 7.43 -1.51 -0.40
CA ASN A 86 7.91 -1.39 -1.78
C ASN A 86 6.97 -2.08 -2.77
N GLN A 87 6.46 -3.25 -2.42
CA GLN A 87 5.51 -3.97 -3.26
C GLN A 87 4.19 -3.22 -3.39
N MET A 88 3.67 -2.68 -2.28
CA MET A 88 2.44 -1.88 -2.29
C MET A 88 2.61 -0.62 -3.14
N SER A 89 3.74 0.08 -2.98
CA SER A 89 4.05 1.29 -3.74
C SER A 89 4.16 1.00 -5.24
N LYS A 90 4.81 -0.09 -5.61
CA LYS A 90 4.91 -0.50 -7.03
C LYS A 90 3.55 -0.87 -7.59
N ALA A 91 2.73 -1.57 -6.84
CA ALA A 91 1.38 -1.91 -7.27
C ALA A 91 0.54 -0.66 -7.49
N PHE A 92 0.70 0.34 -6.61
CA PHE A 92 0.04 1.64 -6.77
C PHE A 92 0.51 2.33 -8.06
N ASP A 93 1.82 2.38 -8.29
CA ASP A 93 2.36 3.05 -9.47
C ASP A 93 1.86 2.41 -10.77
N LYS A 94 1.79 1.10 -10.82
CA LYS A 94 1.27 0.37 -11.97
C LYS A 94 -0.22 0.69 -12.20
N ALA A 95 -0.99 0.68 -11.12
CA ALA A 95 -2.42 0.99 -11.20
C ALA A 95 -2.64 2.44 -11.62
N ALA A 96 -1.89 3.38 -11.03
CA ALA A 96 -2.00 4.80 -11.36
C ALA A 96 -1.66 5.08 -12.82
N ALA A 97 -0.63 4.42 -13.36
CA ALA A 97 -0.28 4.54 -14.76
C ALA A 97 -1.44 4.09 -15.66
N HIS A 98 -2.16 3.06 -15.24
CA HIS A 98 -3.32 2.54 -15.95
C HIS A 98 -4.49 3.52 -15.90
N PHE A 99 -4.68 4.19 -14.75
CA PHE A 99 -5.77 5.17 -14.55
C PHE A 99 -5.59 6.44 -15.39
N LYS A 100 -4.38 6.75 -15.80
CA LYS A 100 -4.05 7.99 -16.50
C LYS A 100 -4.11 7.90 -18.02
N LYS A 101 -4.58 6.81 -18.54
CA LYS A 101 -4.73 6.64 -19.99
C LYS A 101 -5.91 7.45 -20.56
#